data_4e795cc2764480a4b904b5d23eab916c
#
_entry.id   4e795cc2764480a4b904b5d23eab916c
#
_cell.length_a   1.000
_cell.length_b   1.000
_cell.length_c   1.000
_cell.angle_alpha   90.00
_cell.angle_beta   90.00
_cell.angle_gamma   90.00
#
_symmetry.space_group_name_H-M   'P 1'
#
loop_
_entity.id
_entity.type
_entity.pdbx_description
1 polymer ?
#
loop_
_entity_poly.entity_id
_entity_poly.type
_entity_poly.pdbx_seq_one_letter_code
_entity_poly.pdbx_strand_id
1 'polypeptide(L)'
;GMESDLGSRTDIHYHCLHTHPACGGKIFYEEMKDKNVLVSCPYPKYVGPFHGDVTSFESENKKWNLPFHCADTDYYIGVAKMLGTRPNAGTMTIMDLLCYDLKELHITGFTWFRDGWRKTYKDHCELFGEEEGKRKREKELSGEFGGNHLQKPQEDLVREIYLNDDRVFIDDIMKQILEVK
;
A
#
# COMPACT_ATOMS: atom_id res chain seq x y z
N GLY A 1 -13.74 14.12 -0.73
CA GLY A 1 -13.78 14.73 -2.01
C GLY A 1 -13.65 13.76 -3.19
N MET A 2 -13.58 12.43 -2.97
CA MET A 2 -13.51 11.43 -4.06
C MET A 2 -14.65 10.39 -3.95
N GLU A 3 -15.69 10.73 -3.19
CA GLU A 3 -16.82 9.82 -2.90
C GLU A 3 -17.62 9.46 -4.16
N SER A 4 -17.64 10.33 -5.16
CA SER A 4 -18.26 10.05 -6.47
C SER A 4 -17.55 8.94 -7.22
N ASP A 5 -16.25 8.79 -7.02
CA ASP A 5 -15.38 7.85 -7.77
C ASP A 5 -15.12 6.56 -6.99
N LEU A 6 -14.93 6.69 -5.67
CA LEU A 6 -14.52 5.59 -4.80
C LEU A 6 -15.63 5.11 -3.86
N GLY A 7 -16.79 5.78 -3.85
CA GLY A 7 -17.86 5.55 -2.88
C GLY A 7 -17.59 6.22 -1.53
N SER A 8 -18.61 6.25 -0.69
CA SER A 8 -18.59 6.95 0.60
C SER A 8 -18.33 6.03 1.80
N ARG A 9 -18.28 4.71 1.59
CA ARG A 9 -18.08 3.72 2.64
C ARG A 9 -16.61 3.29 2.70
N THR A 10 -16.07 3.22 3.91
CA THR A 10 -14.76 2.66 4.21
C THR A 10 -14.90 1.71 5.39
N ASP A 11 -14.58 0.44 5.20
CA ASP A 11 -14.62 -0.58 6.26
C ASP A 11 -13.23 -0.86 6.83
N ILE A 12 -12.21 -0.88 5.94
CA ILE A 12 -10.83 -1.12 6.32
C ILE A 12 -9.97 -0.01 5.71
N HIS A 13 -9.11 0.57 6.52
CA HIS A 13 -8.09 1.53 6.08
C HIS A 13 -6.70 0.93 6.23
N TYR A 14 -6.10 0.54 5.12
CA TYR A 14 -4.71 0.07 5.11
C TYR A 14 -3.75 1.26 5.16
N HIS A 15 -2.89 1.28 6.18
CA HIS A 15 -1.95 2.36 6.41
C HIS A 15 -0.60 1.82 6.87
N CYS A 16 0.49 2.30 6.27
CA CYS A 16 1.85 1.89 6.62
C CYS A 16 2.33 2.43 7.98
N LEU A 17 1.51 3.18 8.70
CA LEU A 17 1.76 3.84 9.98
C LEU A 17 2.92 4.86 10.00
N HIS A 18 3.50 5.16 8.84
CA HIS A 18 4.36 6.32 8.69
C HIS A 18 3.50 7.57 8.53
N THR A 19 3.48 8.42 9.56
CA THR A 19 2.65 9.63 9.57
C THR A 19 3.27 10.82 8.84
N HIS A 20 4.50 10.67 8.34
CA HIS A 20 5.14 11.71 7.54
C HIS A 20 4.38 11.87 6.20
N PRO A 21 4.09 13.11 5.77
CA PRO A 21 3.34 13.37 4.53
C PRO A 21 3.90 12.69 3.29
N ALA A 22 5.24 12.56 3.21
CA ALA A 22 5.92 11.86 2.11
C ALA A 22 5.81 10.34 2.14
N CYS A 23 5.15 9.75 3.14
CA CYS A 23 5.02 8.29 3.27
C CYS A 23 3.54 7.88 3.32
N GLY A 24 2.93 7.81 4.49
CA GLY A 24 1.53 7.41 4.67
C GLY A 24 0.60 8.59 4.95
N GLY A 25 1.16 9.67 5.48
CA GLY A 25 0.39 10.83 5.86
C GLY A 25 -0.31 10.70 7.22
N LYS A 26 -1.20 11.62 7.50
CA LYS A 26 -1.90 11.71 8.78
C LYS A 26 -3.00 10.66 8.89
N ILE A 27 -3.11 10.05 10.05
CA ILE A 27 -4.23 9.17 10.42
C ILE A 27 -5.34 10.03 11.03
N PHE A 28 -6.55 9.93 10.50
CA PHE A 28 -7.73 10.69 10.93
C PHE A 28 -8.54 9.86 11.94
N TYR A 29 -8.02 9.73 13.15
CA TYR A 29 -8.56 8.85 14.20
C TYR A 29 -10.04 9.09 14.52
N GLU A 30 -10.46 10.36 14.66
CA GLU A 30 -11.83 10.72 14.97
C GLU A 30 -12.81 10.24 13.88
N GLU A 31 -12.49 10.54 12.63
CA GLU A 31 -13.32 10.12 11.48
C GLU A 31 -13.38 8.58 11.37
N MET A 32 -12.27 7.90 11.60
CA MET A 32 -12.23 6.44 11.55
C MET A 32 -13.03 5.81 12.69
N LYS A 33 -13.02 6.42 13.88
CA LYS A 33 -13.82 5.98 15.01
C LYS A 33 -15.31 6.15 14.73
N ASP A 34 -15.72 7.31 14.24
CA ASP A 34 -17.11 7.60 13.94
C ASP A 34 -17.70 6.64 12.89
N LYS A 35 -16.86 6.23 11.94
CA LYS A 35 -17.22 5.27 10.88
C LYS A 35 -16.96 3.81 11.24
N ASN A 36 -16.42 3.53 12.45
CA ASN A 36 -16.03 2.19 12.90
C ASN A 36 -15.07 1.47 11.91
N VAL A 37 -14.07 2.17 11.39
CA VAL A 37 -13.12 1.68 10.41
C VAL A 37 -12.05 0.82 11.09
N LEU A 38 -11.79 -0.38 10.57
CA LEU A 38 -10.62 -1.17 10.95
C LEU A 38 -9.36 -0.53 10.35
N VAL A 39 -8.38 -0.20 11.19
CA VAL A 39 -7.04 0.20 10.71
C VAL A 39 -6.19 -1.06 10.54
N SER A 40 -5.70 -1.30 9.34
CA SER A 40 -4.83 -2.44 9.05
C SER A 40 -3.45 -1.96 8.60
N CYS A 41 -2.40 -2.44 9.28
CA CYS A 41 -1.03 -2.24 8.86
C CYS A 41 -0.58 -3.43 8.00
N PRO A 42 -0.26 -3.21 6.70
CA PRO A 42 0.15 -4.29 5.82
C PRO A 42 1.57 -4.80 6.09
N TYR A 43 2.21 -4.28 7.13
CA TYR A 43 3.54 -4.65 7.57
C TYR A 43 3.51 -5.22 8.99
N PRO A 44 4.36 -6.20 9.30
CA PRO A 44 4.44 -6.76 10.65
C PRO A 44 5.13 -5.81 11.63
N LYS A 45 4.84 -5.98 12.91
CA LYS A 45 5.29 -5.09 13.99
C LYS A 45 6.81 -5.02 14.14
N TYR A 46 7.55 -6.07 13.78
CA TYR A 46 8.96 -6.24 14.14
C TYR A 46 9.91 -6.44 12.96
N VAL A 47 9.54 -6.06 11.74
CA VAL A 47 10.40 -6.26 10.57
C VAL A 47 11.12 -4.98 10.16
N GLY A 48 12.24 -4.72 10.84
CA GLY A 48 13.25 -3.74 10.41
C GLY A 48 12.90 -2.26 10.58
N PRO A 49 13.88 -1.37 10.33
CA PRO A 49 13.78 0.05 10.64
C PRO A 49 12.90 0.87 9.68
N PHE A 50 12.36 0.26 8.63
CA PHE A 50 11.61 0.96 7.58
C PHE A 50 10.10 0.76 7.67
N HIS A 51 9.62 0.10 8.72
CA HIS A 51 8.20 -0.12 8.95
C HIS A 51 7.64 0.97 9.83
N GLY A 52 6.37 1.31 9.59
CA GLY A 52 5.67 2.32 10.35
C GLY A 52 5.76 2.07 11.85
N ASP A 53 5.67 3.11 12.61
CA ASP A 53 5.78 3.03 14.06
C ASP A 53 4.49 2.47 14.67
N VAL A 54 4.35 1.13 14.59
CA VAL A 54 3.23 0.42 15.21
C VAL A 54 3.11 0.74 16.70
N THR A 55 4.23 0.90 17.39
CA THR A 55 4.24 1.20 18.83
C THR A 55 3.68 2.58 19.12
N SER A 56 4.08 3.58 18.34
CA SER A 56 3.51 4.93 18.44
C SER A 56 2.03 4.95 18.08
N PHE A 57 1.64 4.23 17.03
CA PHE A 57 0.23 4.07 16.68
C PHE A 57 -0.57 3.42 17.82
N GLU A 58 -0.12 2.29 18.36
CA GLU A 58 -0.79 1.61 19.48
C GLU A 58 -0.92 2.51 20.71
N SER A 59 0.12 3.32 20.99
CA SER A 59 0.08 4.28 22.10
C SER A 59 -0.98 5.36 21.90
N GLU A 60 -1.04 5.94 20.72
CA GLU A 60 -2.04 6.96 20.39
C GLU A 60 -3.44 6.33 20.31
N ASN A 61 -3.56 5.13 19.72
CA ASN A 61 -4.83 4.43 19.57
C ASN A 61 -5.50 4.04 20.91
N LYS A 62 -4.77 4.01 22.01
CA LYS A 62 -5.37 3.82 23.36
C LYS A 62 -6.43 4.87 23.69
N LYS A 63 -6.33 6.10 23.13
CA LYS A 63 -7.31 7.16 23.31
C LYS A 63 -8.56 6.95 22.47
N TRP A 64 -8.39 6.33 21.29
CA TRP A 64 -9.43 6.22 20.27
C TRP A 64 -10.11 4.86 20.26
N ASN A 65 -9.38 3.83 20.66
CA ASN A 65 -9.84 2.43 20.68
C ASN A 65 -10.37 1.97 19.32
N LEU A 66 -9.62 2.31 18.23
CA LEU A 66 -9.93 1.79 16.89
C LEU A 66 -9.61 0.31 16.82
N PRO A 67 -10.43 -0.49 16.13
CA PRO A 67 -10.02 -1.85 15.78
C PRO A 67 -8.74 -1.77 14.93
N PHE A 68 -7.75 -2.61 15.29
CA PHE A 68 -6.44 -2.58 14.67
C PHE A 68 -5.94 -3.98 14.36
N HIS A 69 -5.38 -4.13 13.17
CA HIS A 69 -4.72 -5.35 12.69
C HIS A 69 -3.34 -5.02 12.16
N CYS A 70 -2.43 -5.98 12.27
CA CYS A 70 -1.09 -5.89 11.71
C CYS A 70 -0.79 -7.21 10.99
N ALA A 71 -0.16 -7.13 9.83
CA ALA A 71 0.16 -8.33 9.06
C ALA A 71 1.01 -9.31 9.88
N ASP A 72 0.74 -10.59 9.71
CA ASP A 72 1.55 -11.66 10.29
C ASP A 72 2.97 -11.64 9.72
N THR A 73 3.96 -11.90 10.57
CA THR A 73 5.38 -11.81 10.19
C THR A 73 5.78 -12.88 9.19
N ASP A 74 5.35 -14.13 9.41
CA ASP A 74 5.73 -15.23 8.55
C ASP A 74 5.05 -15.13 7.20
N TYR A 75 3.79 -14.68 7.19
CA TYR A 75 3.06 -14.38 5.96
C TYR A 75 3.75 -13.29 5.14
N TYR A 76 4.10 -12.16 5.76
CA TYR A 76 4.83 -11.09 5.10
C TYR A 76 6.18 -11.54 4.52
N ILE A 77 6.94 -12.31 5.31
CA ILE A 77 8.24 -12.87 4.85
C ILE A 77 8.03 -13.83 3.68
N GLY A 78 6.96 -14.63 3.71
CA GLY A 78 6.58 -15.52 2.60
C GLY A 78 6.33 -14.75 1.32
N VAL A 79 5.53 -13.69 1.37
CA VAL A 79 5.26 -12.82 0.21
C VAL A 79 6.54 -12.14 -0.28
N ALA A 80 7.36 -11.60 0.62
CA ALA A 80 8.62 -10.96 0.25
C ALA A 80 9.62 -11.92 -0.44
N LYS A 81 9.70 -13.17 0.04
CA LYS A 81 10.51 -14.21 -0.59
C LYS A 81 9.99 -14.60 -1.98
N MET A 82 8.68 -14.74 -2.12
CA MET A 82 8.04 -15.04 -3.41
C MET A 82 8.32 -13.94 -4.44
N LEU A 83 8.25 -12.69 -4.04
CA LEU A 83 8.54 -11.54 -4.90
C LEU A 83 10.03 -11.34 -5.18
N GLY A 84 10.93 -11.89 -4.35
CA GLY A 84 12.37 -11.54 -4.38
C GLY A 84 12.66 -10.08 -4.02
N THR A 85 11.67 -9.38 -3.49
CA THR A 85 11.77 -7.98 -3.08
C THR A 85 10.77 -7.68 -1.95
N ARG A 86 10.94 -6.55 -1.32
CA ARG A 86 10.00 -6.06 -0.32
C ARG A 86 8.65 -5.68 -0.98
N PRO A 87 7.53 -6.26 -0.55
CA PRO A 87 6.21 -5.86 -1.06
C PRO A 87 5.87 -4.43 -0.65
N ASN A 88 5.21 -3.68 -1.52
CA ASN A 88 4.63 -2.39 -1.16
C ASN A 88 3.30 -2.58 -0.40
N ALA A 89 2.79 -1.48 0.20
CA ALA A 89 1.56 -1.55 0.97
C ALA A 89 0.37 -2.05 0.14
N GLY A 90 0.26 -1.60 -1.11
CA GLY A 90 -0.83 -2.00 -1.99
C GLY A 90 -0.81 -3.50 -2.31
N THR A 91 0.35 -4.04 -2.68
CA THR A 91 0.49 -5.48 -2.93
C THR A 91 0.18 -6.31 -1.68
N MET A 92 0.67 -5.88 -0.51
CA MET A 92 0.33 -6.57 0.74
C MET A 92 -1.15 -6.47 1.07
N THR A 93 -1.81 -5.35 0.77
CA THR A 93 -3.26 -5.20 0.94
C THR A 93 -4.03 -6.21 0.08
N ILE A 94 -3.67 -6.36 -1.20
CA ILE A 94 -4.27 -7.35 -2.08
C ILE A 94 -4.09 -8.77 -1.52
N MET A 95 -2.86 -9.10 -1.12
CA MET A 95 -2.52 -10.42 -0.58
C MET A 95 -3.27 -10.72 0.72
N ASP A 96 -3.40 -9.73 1.62
CA ASP A 96 -4.14 -9.86 2.87
C ASP A 96 -5.64 -10.07 2.62
N LEU A 97 -6.23 -9.26 1.74
CA LEU A 97 -7.65 -9.39 1.38
C LEU A 97 -7.98 -10.74 0.77
N LEU A 98 -7.10 -11.31 -0.05
CA LEU A 98 -7.31 -12.64 -0.65
C LEU A 98 -7.25 -13.79 0.35
N CYS A 99 -6.78 -13.57 1.57
CA CYS A 99 -6.86 -14.55 2.66
C CYS A 99 -8.28 -14.68 3.24
N TYR A 100 -9.18 -13.75 2.94
CA TYR A 100 -10.57 -13.80 3.38
C TYR A 100 -11.46 -14.50 2.35
N ASP A 101 -12.60 -15.01 2.82
CA ASP A 101 -13.65 -15.57 1.96
C ASP A 101 -14.45 -14.44 1.30
N LEU A 102 -13.83 -13.79 0.32
CA LEU A 102 -14.43 -12.71 -0.46
C LEU A 102 -15.20 -13.29 -1.65
N LYS A 103 -16.35 -12.71 -1.91
CA LYS A 103 -17.10 -12.99 -3.15
C LYS A 103 -16.40 -12.36 -4.36
N GLU A 104 -15.99 -11.12 -4.22
CA GLU A 104 -15.35 -10.33 -5.29
C GLU A 104 -14.34 -9.37 -4.67
N LEU A 105 -13.22 -9.13 -5.37
CA LEU A 105 -12.21 -8.12 -5.07
C LEU A 105 -11.99 -7.23 -6.29
N HIS A 106 -12.50 -6.00 -6.22
CA HIS A 106 -12.29 -4.99 -7.26
C HIS A 106 -11.10 -4.10 -6.90
N ILE A 107 -10.07 -4.13 -7.74
CA ILE A 107 -8.83 -3.38 -7.55
C ILE A 107 -8.80 -2.23 -8.55
N THR A 108 -8.63 -1.00 -8.06
CA THR A 108 -8.61 0.19 -8.91
C THR A 108 -7.48 1.14 -8.50
N GLY A 109 -7.00 1.95 -9.44
CA GLY A 109 -6.05 3.03 -9.19
C GLY A 109 -4.61 2.60 -8.95
N PHE A 110 -4.25 1.35 -9.27
CA PHE A 110 -2.87 0.88 -9.22
C PHE A 110 -2.16 1.16 -10.54
N THR A 111 -1.29 2.16 -10.57
CA THR A 111 -0.51 2.52 -11.77
C THR A 111 0.98 2.16 -11.63
N TRP A 112 1.40 1.58 -10.50
CA TRP A 112 2.82 1.35 -10.16
C TRP A 112 3.70 2.58 -10.42
N PHE A 113 3.11 3.77 -10.16
CA PHE A 113 3.72 5.08 -10.35
C PHE A 113 4.08 5.45 -11.81
N ARG A 114 3.56 4.78 -12.80
CA ARG A 114 3.80 5.11 -14.22
C ARG A 114 3.31 6.51 -14.58
N ASP A 115 2.21 6.97 -13.96
CA ASP A 115 1.68 8.33 -14.10
C ASP A 115 2.36 9.35 -13.17
N GLY A 116 3.42 8.93 -12.49
CA GLY A 116 4.11 9.74 -11.50
C GLY A 116 3.48 9.67 -10.11
N TRP A 117 3.99 10.52 -9.22
CA TRP A 117 3.55 10.59 -7.84
C TRP A 117 2.52 11.71 -7.66
N ARG A 118 1.59 11.54 -6.75
CA ARG A 118 0.76 12.67 -6.29
C ARG A 118 1.68 13.76 -5.76
N LYS A 119 1.37 15.05 -6.04
CA LYS A 119 2.18 16.21 -5.61
C LYS A 119 2.53 16.24 -4.12
N THR A 120 1.69 15.62 -3.29
CA THR A 120 1.86 15.57 -1.83
C THR A 120 2.51 14.30 -1.31
N TYR A 121 2.77 13.32 -2.17
CA TYR A 121 3.33 12.03 -1.77
C TYR A 121 4.75 11.89 -2.30
N LYS A 122 5.72 11.74 -1.41
CA LYS A 122 7.16 11.62 -1.72
C LYS A 122 7.64 12.68 -2.73
N ASP A 123 7.32 13.94 -2.49
CA ASP A 123 7.94 14.99 -3.28
C ASP A 123 9.43 15.08 -2.92
N HIS A 124 10.21 14.22 -3.59
CA HIS A 124 11.66 14.17 -3.38
C HIS A 124 12.31 15.50 -3.74
N CYS A 125 11.72 16.28 -4.65
CA CYS A 125 12.24 17.59 -5.01
C CYS A 125 12.03 18.60 -3.88
N GLU A 126 10.91 18.54 -3.18
CA GLU A 126 10.66 19.36 -2.00
C GLU A 126 11.58 18.98 -0.83
N LEU A 127 11.81 17.67 -0.64
CA LEU A 127 12.62 17.14 0.49
C LEU A 127 14.13 17.29 0.27
N PHE A 128 14.62 17.17 -0.95
CA PHE A 128 16.05 17.07 -1.26
C PHE A 128 16.56 18.12 -2.26
N GLY A 129 15.68 19.00 -2.75
CA GLY A 129 15.96 19.89 -3.89
C GLY A 129 15.75 19.22 -5.24
N GLU A 130 15.62 20.03 -6.29
CA GLU A 130 15.12 19.58 -7.59
C GLU A 130 15.98 18.49 -8.25
N GLU A 131 17.29 18.68 -8.30
CA GLU A 131 18.23 17.74 -8.95
C GLU A 131 18.33 16.41 -8.20
N GLU A 132 18.56 16.47 -6.90
CA GLU A 132 18.68 15.27 -6.06
C GLU A 132 17.32 14.54 -5.94
N GLY A 133 16.23 15.28 -5.89
CA GLY A 133 14.88 14.73 -5.86
C GLY A 133 14.56 13.97 -7.15
N LYS A 134 14.86 14.53 -8.33
CA LYS A 134 14.71 13.83 -9.61
C LYS A 134 15.54 12.56 -9.66
N ARG A 135 16.82 12.66 -9.30
CA ARG A 135 17.73 11.51 -9.27
C ARG A 135 17.26 10.39 -8.35
N LYS A 136 16.75 10.73 -7.16
CA LYS A 136 16.20 9.73 -6.23
C LYS A 136 14.95 9.08 -6.77
N ARG A 137 14.07 9.87 -7.38
CA ARG A 137 12.85 9.37 -8.01
C ARG A 137 13.15 8.41 -9.17
N GLU A 138 14.06 8.78 -10.06
CA GLU A 138 14.48 7.91 -11.16
C GLU A 138 15.04 6.59 -10.67
N LYS A 139 15.87 6.62 -9.64
CA LYS A 139 16.43 5.41 -9.02
C LYS A 139 15.36 4.54 -8.34
N GLU A 140 14.38 5.12 -7.68
CA GLU A 140 13.25 4.35 -7.12
C GLU A 140 12.42 3.68 -8.21
N LEU A 141 12.17 4.38 -9.31
CA LEU A 141 11.42 3.86 -10.45
C LEU A 141 12.20 2.79 -11.24
N SER A 142 13.53 2.93 -11.35
CA SER A 142 14.37 1.95 -12.02
C SER A 142 14.62 0.67 -11.21
N GLY A 143 14.23 0.66 -9.94
CA GLY A 143 14.52 -0.45 -9.04
C GLY A 143 15.97 -0.55 -8.59
N GLU A 144 16.83 0.39 -8.99
CA GLU A 144 18.26 0.42 -8.61
C GLU A 144 18.48 0.80 -7.14
N PHE A 145 17.47 1.37 -6.49
CA PHE A 145 17.56 1.74 -5.10
C PHE A 145 17.27 0.57 -4.19
N GLY A 146 18.34 -0.09 -3.77
CA GLY A 146 18.50 -0.90 -2.58
C GLY A 146 17.26 -1.52 -1.96
N GLY A 147 16.40 -2.11 -2.77
CA GLY A 147 15.41 -3.05 -2.26
C GLY A 147 14.17 -2.45 -1.64
N ASN A 148 13.81 -1.19 -1.88
CA ASN A 148 12.56 -0.75 -1.28
C ASN A 148 11.35 -1.43 -1.91
N HIS A 149 11.13 -1.35 -3.21
CA HIS A 149 9.99 -2.02 -3.85
C HIS A 149 10.25 -2.14 -5.35
N LEU A 150 10.82 -3.24 -5.82
CA LEU A 150 10.87 -3.51 -7.24
C LEU A 150 9.43 -3.60 -7.78
N GLN A 151 9.08 -2.79 -8.76
CA GLN A 151 7.69 -2.73 -9.24
C GLN A 151 7.35 -3.94 -10.10
N LYS A 152 8.25 -4.35 -10.99
CA LYS A 152 7.98 -5.46 -11.92
C LYS A 152 7.55 -6.77 -11.26
N PRO A 153 8.21 -7.29 -10.20
CA PRO A 153 7.73 -8.49 -9.52
C PRO A 153 6.32 -8.33 -8.92
N GLN A 154 5.96 -7.13 -8.50
CA GLN A 154 4.64 -6.86 -7.94
C GLN A 154 3.57 -6.76 -9.03
N GLU A 155 3.88 -6.16 -10.17
CA GLU A 155 3.03 -6.19 -11.36
C GLU A 155 2.78 -7.64 -11.81
N ASP A 156 3.85 -8.44 -11.91
CA ASP A 156 3.75 -9.84 -12.32
C ASP A 156 2.89 -10.66 -11.35
N LEU A 157 3.05 -10.45 -10.05
CA LEU A 157 2.21 -11.12 -9.05
C LEU A 157 0.73 -10.74 -9.21
N VAL A 158 0.42 -9.45 -9.33
CA VAL A 158 -0.98 -9.01 -9.50
C VAL A 158 -1.56 -9.50 -10.81
N ARG A 159 -0.76 -9.57 -11.87
CA ARG A 159 -1.16 -10.17 -13.15
C ARG A 159 -1.51 -11.66 -13.00
N GLU A 160 -0.67 -12.43 -12.33
CA GLU A 160 -0.92 -13.86 -12.08
C GLU A 160 -2.16 -14.07 -11.21
N ILE A 161 -2.36 -13.25 -10.18
CA ILE A 161 -3.57 -13.27 -9.35
C ILE A 161 -4.81 -13.05 -10.22
N TYR A 162 -4.83 -11.97 -11.01
CA TYR A 162 -5.95 -11.65 -11.90
C TYR A 162 -6.27 -12.77 -12.90
N LEU A 163 -5.25 -13.43 -13.44
CA LEU A 163 -5.43 -14.51 -14.43
C LEU A 163 -5.89 -15.84 -13.82
N ASN A 164 -5.69 -16.06 -12.52
CA ASN A 164 -5.92 -17.34 -11.86
C ASN A 164 -6.95 -17.31 -10.72
N ASP A 165 -7.48 -16.15 -10.34
CA ASP A 165 -8.52 -16.04 -9.31
C ASP A 165 -9.74 -15.27 -9.85
N ASP A 166 -10.80 -16.01 -10.13
CA ASP A 166 -12.05 -15.49 -10.73
C ASP A 166 -12.77 -14.45 -9.83
N ARG A 167 -12.36 -14.31 -8.58
CA ARG A 167 -12.88 -13.29 -7.67
C ARG A 167 -12.28 -11.89 -7.91
N VAL A 168 -11.16 -11.81 -8.66
CA VAL A 168 -10.40 -10.58 -8.82
C VAL A 168 -10.76 -9.85 -10.10
N PHE A 169 -11.12 -8.58 -9.94
CA PHE A 169 -11.45 -7.66 -11.04
C PHE A 169 -10.53 -6.45 -10.96
N ILE A 170 -10.03 -6.00 -12.10
CA ILE A 170 -9.15 -4.84 -12.22
C ILE A 170 -9.70 -3.83 -13.22
N ASP A 171 -9.35 -2.55 -13.06
CA ASP A 171 -9.76 -1.50 -13.98
C ASP A 171 -9.02 -1.57 -15.33
N ASP A 172 -9.51 -0.81 -16.32
CA ASP A 172 -8.96 -0.85 -17.68
C ASP A 172 -7.53 -0.29 -17.75
N ILE A 173 -7.14 0.62 -16.85
CA ILE A 173 -5.77 1.13 -16.76
C ILE A 173 -4.84 0.01 -16.29
N MET A 174 -5.24 -0.74 -15.26
CA MET A 174 -4.47 -1.89 -14.80
C MET A 174 -4.37 -2.98 -15.87
N LYS A 175 -5.46 -3.25 -16.61
CA LYS A 175 -5.42 -4.22 -17.74
C LYS A 175 -4.38 -3.82 -18.77
N GLN A 176 -4.32 -2.55 -19.15
CA GLN A 176 -3.32 -2.04 -20.09
C GLN A 176 -1.90 -2.20 -19.53
N ILE A 177 -1.68 -1.84 -18.25
CA ILE A 177 -0.36 -1.94 -17.61
C ILE A 177 0.11 -3.39 -17.51
N LEU A 178 -0.79 -4.29 -17.15
CA LEU A 178 -0.50 -5.72 -16.96
C LEU A 178 -0.57 -6.52 -18.28
N GLU A 179 -0.90 -5.87 -19.38
CA GLU A 179 -1.01 -6.49 -20.72
C GLU A 179 -1.98 -7.70 -20.73
N VAL A 180 -3.12 -7.53 -20.06
CA VAL A 180 -4.19 -8.53 -20.00
C VAL A 180 -5.47 -8.01 -20.64
N LYS A 181 -6.42 -8.93 -20.97
CA LYS A 181 -7.71 -8.61 -21.63
C LYS A 181 -8.85 -8.50 -20.62
#